data_e1acee489371f6d022784b17024a6788
#
_entry.id   e1acee489371f6d022784b17024a6788
#
_cell.length_a   1.000
_cell.length_b   1.000
_cell.length_c   1.000
_cell.angle_alpha   90.00
_cell.angle_beta   90.00
_cell.angle_gamma   90.00
#
_symmetry.space_group_name_H-M   'P 1'
#
loop_
_entity.id
_entity.type
_entity.pdbx_description
1 polymer ?
#
loop_
_entity_poly.entity_id
_entity_poly.type
_entity_poly.pdbx_seq_one_letter_code
_entity_poly.pdbx_strand_id
1 'polypeptide(L)'
;MPSYSINVGNVELVSVSDGFPTRSPLMPFPDTTIEQWREFPELMKENDQIGSRYGTTAVRSGGKLIIVDTGLQAADGILMEDMKAKGVHPEEVDLVVFTHLHPDHVGWNLTAGKPTFPKARYLIPQRDWDYWTKPEVVKDAEHIRNQVLPLKDHGVIEFMGDDYQITDELTAVSTPGHTPGHVSILIDSQGERAYILGDVAHSPAQAHYTDWCPIFDVE
;
A
#
# COMPACT_ATOMS: atom_id res chain seq x y z
N MET A 1 -7.23 21.91 10.67
CA MET A 1 -7.38 20.49 10.31
C MET A 1 -5.98 19.92 10.14
N PRO A 2 -5.69 18.70 10.55
CA PRO A 2 -4.39 18.14 10.25
C PRO A 2 -4.20 18.12 8.73
N SER A 3 -3.03 18.53 8.27
CA SER A 3 -2.69 18.48 6.85
C SER A 3 -2.63 17.02 6.43
N TYR A 4 -3.36 16.64 5.38
CA TYR A 4 -3.31 15.31 4.76
C TYR A 4 -2.27 15.25 3.64
N SER A 5 -1.54 16.32 3.40
CA SER A 5 -0.46 16.38 2.41
C SER A 5 0.84 16.92 3.02
N ILE A 6 1.95 16.42 2.49
CA ILE A 6 3.31 16.89 2.77
C ILE A 6 4.08 17.01 1.45
N ASN A 7 5.11 17.85 1.44
CA ASN A 7 6.05 17.92 0.31
C ASN A 7 7.40 17.34 0.73
N VAL A 8 8.06 16.68 -0.22
CA VAL A 8 9.46 16.25 -0.16
C VAL A 8 10.11 16.84 -1.42
N GLY A 9 10.85 17.91 -1.26
CA GLY A 9 11.31 18.72 -2.39
C GLY A 9 10.13 19.19 -3.27
N ASN A 10 10.13 18.79 -4.54
CA ASN A 10 9.06 19.09 -5.50
C ASN A 10 7.92 18.05 -5.51
N VAL A 11 8.05 16.97 -4.76
CA VAL A 11 7.07 15.88 -4.73
C VAL A 11 6.01 16.15 -3.67
N GLU A 12 4.73 16.20 -4.06
CA GLU A 12 3.60 16.26 -3.13
C GLU A 12 3.10 14.85 -2.84
N LEU A 13 2.94 14.55 -1.55
CA LEU A 13 2.36 13.31 -1.04
C LEU A 13 1.02 13.62 -0.37
N VAL A 14 -0.05 13.01 -0.83
CA VAL A 14 -1.40 13.15 -0.27
C VAL A 14 -1.80 11.81 0.33
N SER A 15 -1.99 11.78 1.66
CA SER A 15 -2.48 10.60 2.36
C SER A 15 -3.96 10.38 2.07
N VAL A 16 -4.32 9.23 1.50
CA VAL A 16 -5.69 8.81 1.19
C VAL A 16 -6.01 7.52 1.95
N SER A 17 -7.23 7.33 2.39
CA SER A 17 -7.63 6.22 3.24
C SER A 17 -8.84 5.48 2.67
N ASP A 18 -8.84 4.14 2.78
CA ASP A 18 -9.97 3.30 2.44
C ASP A 18 -10.76 2.80 3.67
N GLY A 19 -10.20 3.00 4.88
CA GLY A 19 -10.87 2.65 6.12
C GLY A 19 -9.93 2.71 7.33
N PHE A 20 -10.53 2.68 8.52
CA PHE A 20 -9.83 2.79 9.80
C PHE A 20 -10.27 1.66 10.75
N PRO A 21 -9.91 0.40 10.48
CA PRO A 21 -10.28 -0.70 11.36
C PRO A 21 -9.56 -0.60 12.71
N THR A 22 -10.22 -1.15 13.74
CA THR A 22 -9.61 -1.41 15.04
C THR A 22 -9.60 -2.90 15.31
N ARG A 23 -8.56 -3.38 15.99
CA ARG A 23 -8.40 -4.80 16.32
C ARG A 23 -7.54 -5.00 17.56
N SER A 24 -7.64 -6.18 18.18
CA SER A 24 -6.65 -6.56 19.19
C SER A 24 -5.26 -6.59 18.56
N PRO A 25 -4.23 -6.00 19.18
CA PRO A 25 -2.86 -6.08 18.69
C PRO A 25 -2.32 -7.53 18.66
N LEU A 26 -2.86 -8.40 19.50
CA LEU A 26 -2.46 -9.80 19.56
C LEU A 26 -2.94 -10.62 18.35
N MET A 27 -3.82 -10.06 17.51
CA MET A 27 -4.24 -10.73 16.29
C MET A 27 -3.12 -10.71 15.23
N PRO A 28 -2.52 -9.55 14.88
CA PRO A 28 -1.34 -9.53 14.01
C PRO A 28 -0.05 -9.97 14.71
N PHE A 29 0.10 -9.73 16.02
CA PHE A 29 1.32 -9.99 16.79
C PHE A 29 1.05 -10.93 17.97
N PRO A 30 0.80 -12.23 17.74
CA PRO A 30 0.37 -13.17 18.79
C PRO A 30 1.45 -13.46 19.84
N ASP A 31 2.71 -13.23 19.53
CA ASP A 31 3.85 -13.45 20.44
C ASP A 31 4.12 -12.25 21.37
N THR A 32 3.24 -11.23 21.35
CA THR A 32 3.32 -10.07 22.23
C THR A 32 2.27 -10.13 23.35
N THR A 33 2.33 -9.20 24.29
CA THR A 33 1.34 -9.08 25.37
C THR A 33 0.69 -7.70 25.36
N ILE A 34 -0.53 -7.58 25.92
CA ILE A 34 -1.22 -6.29 26.06
C ILE A 34 -0.41 -5.32 26.92
N GLU A 35 0.33 -5.81 27.92
CA GLU A 35 1.19 -4.99 28.77
C GLU A 35 2.29 -4.31 27.97
N GLN A 36 2.92 -5.01 27.03
CA GLN A 36 3.91 -4.43 26.12
C GLN A 36 3.28 -3.35 25.20
N TRP A 37 2.07 -3.59 24.70
CA TRP A 37 1.36 -2.59 23.87
C TRP A 37 0.97 -1.35 24.67
N ARG A 38 0.69 -1.46 25.96
CA ARG A 38 0.40 -0.31 26.86
C ARG A 38 1.59 0.59 27.10
N GLU A 39 2.80 0.19 26.70
CA GLU A 39 3.97 1.08 26.65
C GLU A 39 3.85 2.16 25.54
N PHE A 40 2.91 1.98 24.61
CA PHE A 40 2.60 2.89 23.50
C PHE A 40 1.15 3.41 23.61
N PRO A 41 0.84 4.23 24.64
CA PRO A 41 -0.54 4.66 24.89
C PRO A 41 -1.15 5.44 23.72
N GLU A 42 -0.34 6.09 22.88
CA GLU A 42 -0.78 6.81 21.69
C GLU A 42 -1.30 5.88 20.58
N LEU A 43 -0.90 4.61 20.56
CA LEU A 43 -1.37 3.60 19.62
C LEU A 43 -2.63 2.90 20.11
N MET A 44 -2.87 2.91 21.45
CA MET A 44 -3.98 2.20 22.06
C MET A 44 -5.31 2.94 21.86
N LYS A 45 -6.35 2.18 21.66
CA LYS A 45 -7.76 2.58 21.64
C LYS A 45 -8.49 1.94 22.83
N GLU A 46 -9.79 2.24 22.94
CA GLU A 46 -10.64 1.58 23.93
C GLU A 46 -10.62 0.05 23.79
N ASN A 47 -10.84 -0.65 24.89
CA ASN A 47 -10.87 -2.13 24.95
C ASN A 47 -9.58 -2.81 24.50
N ASP A 48 -8.43 -2.23 24.81
CA ASP A 48 -7.11 -2.77 24.46
C ASP A 48 -6.97 -3.07 22.95
N GLN A 49 -7.54 -2.22 22.12
CA GLN A 49 -7.41 -2.30 20.65
C GLN A 49 -6.35 -1.33 20.16
N ILE A 50 -5.83 -1.59 18.96
CA ILE A 50 -5.05 -0.66 18.16
C ILE A 50 -5.85 -0.25 16.92
N GLY A 51 -5.61 0.98 16.46
CA GLY A 51 -6.13 1.45 15.17
C GLY A 51 -5.18 1.07 14.04
N SER A 52 -5.74 0.67 12.91
CA SER A 52 -5.01 0.55 11.65
C SER A 52 -5.64 1.47 10.61
N ARG A 53 -5.00 1.59 9.46
CA ARG A 53 -5.51 2.32 8.32
C ARG A 53 -5.23 1.51 7.06
N TYR A 54 -6.26 1.22 6.27
CA TYR A 54 -6.05 0.81 4.88
C TYR A 54 -5.69 2.07 4.11
N GLY A 55 -4.40 2.21 3.81
CA GLY A 55 -3.81 3.45 3.33
C GLY A 55 -3.36 3.38 1.90
N THR A 56 -3.54 4.48 1.21
CA THR A 56 -3.03 4.73 -0.12
C THR A 56 -2.32 6.07 -0.10
N THR A 57 -1.35 6.27 -0.97
CA THR A 57 -0.68 7.56 -1.12
C THR A 57 -0.81 8.04 -2.55
N ALA A 58 -1.45 9.20 -2.74
CA ALA A 58 -1.38 9.88 -4.02
C ALA A 58 -0.11 10.75 -4.06
N VAL A 59 0.66 10.62 -5.14
CA VAL A 59 1.94 11.28 -5.33
C VAL A 59 1.91 12.10 -6.59
N ARG A 60 2.29 13.38 -6.49
CA ARG A 60 2.50 14.24 -7.66
C ARG A 60 4.00 14.44 -7.86
N SER A 61 4.52 13.92 -8.97
CA SER A 61 5.95 13.97 -9.33
C SER A 61 6.12 13.97 -10.84
N GLY A 62 6.99 14.82 -11.35
CA GLY A 62 7.30 14.88 -12.79
C GLY A 62 6.09 15.16 -13.69
N GLY A 63 5.10 15.91 -13.20
CA GLY A 63 3.86 16.20 -13.92
C GLY A 63 2.87 15.04 -13.99
N LYS A 64 3.11 13.93 -13.27
CA LYS A 64 2.23 12.75 -13.17
C LYS A 64 1.49 12.73 -11.85
N LEU A 65 0.27 12.19 -11.87
CA LEU A 65 -0.48 11.76 -10.69
C LEU A 65 -0.34 10.24 -10.56
N ILE A 66 0.24 9.81 -9.45
CA ILE A 66 0.60 8.41 -9.16
C ILE A 66 -0.18 7.98 -7.91
N ILE A 67 -0.75 6.79 -7.92
CA ILE A 67 -1.35 6.17 -6.74
C ILE A 67 -0.45 5.01 -6.31
N VAL A 68 -0.02 5.02 -5.06
CA VAL A 68 0.72 3.91 -4.45
C VAL A 68 -0.27 3.10 -3.63
N ASP A 69 -0.52 1.86 -4.08
CA ASP A 69 -1.52 0.91 -3.60
C ASP A 69 -2.98 1.40 -3.75
N THR A 70 -3.96 0.50 -3.65
CA THR A 70 -5.35 0.82 -3.97
C THR A 70 -6.36 0.39 -2.89
N GLY A 71 -5.93 0.23 -1.64
CA GLY A 71 -6.85 -0.11 -0.54
C GLY A 71 -7.47 -1.50 -0.62
N LEU A 72 -8.47 -1.77 0.24
CA LEU A 72 -9.07 -3.09 0.45
C LEU A 72 -10.38 -3.30 -0.35
N GLN A 73 -11.11 -2.23 -0.66
CA GLN A 73 -12.47 -2.30 -1.22
C GLN A 73 -13.45 -3.09 -0.32
N ALA A 74 -13.38 -2.87 0.99
CA ALA A 74 -14.38 -3.40 1.92
C ALA A 74 -15.76 -2.80 1.62
N ALA A 75 -16.83 -3.43 2.14
CA ALA A 75 -18.21 -2.97 1.92
C ALA A 75 -18.45 -1.53 2.46
N ASP A 76 -17.67 -1.12 3.44
CA ASP A 76 -17.63 0.23 4.03
C ASP A 76 -16.37 1.02 3.62
N GLY A 77 -15.70 0.59 2.56
CA GLY A 77 -14.51 1.26 2.01
C GLY A 77 -14.82 2.66 1.49
N ILE A 78 -13.97 3.61 1.84
CA ILE A 78 -14.17 5.05 1.57
C ILE A 78 -13.16 5.64 0.58
N LEU A 79 -12.32 4.83 -0.08
CA LEU A 79 -11.22 5.32 -0.91
C LEU A 79 -11.66 6.35 -1.94
N MET A 80 -12.72 6.06 -2.69
CA MET A 80 -13.18 6.96 -3.76
C MET A 80 -13.72 8.29 -3.22
N GLU A 81 -14.39 8.25 -2.06
CA GLU A 81 -14.90 9.45 -1.40
C GLU A 81 -13.74 10.29 -0.82
N ASP A 82 -12.78 9.64 -0.18
CA ASP A 82 -11.64 10.31 0.45
C ASP A 82 -10.70 10.92 -0.61
N MET A 83 -10.45 10.20 -1.73
CA MET A 83 -9.74 10.74 -2.90
C MET A 83 -10.41 12.02 -3.41
N LYS A 84 -11.72 11.96 -3.67
CA LYS A 84 -12.49 13.11 -4.16
C LYS A 84 -12.41 14.29 -3.20
N ALA A 85 -12.55 14.04 -1.89
CA ALA A 85 -12.47 15.10 -0.87
C ALA A 85 -11.10 15.78 -0.82
N LYS A 86 -10.05 15.11 -1.30
CA LYS A 86 -8.66 15.59 -1.34
C LYS A 86 -8.21 16.05 -2.73
N GLY A 87 -9.14 16.16 -3.68
CA GLY A 87 -8.84 16.62 -5.05
C GLY A 87 -7.99 15.64 -5.85
N VAL A 88 -8.12 14.35 -5.58
CA VAL A 88 -7.50 13.25 -6.33
C VAL A 88 -8.59 12.56 -7.13
N HIS A 89 -8.52 12.62 -8.45
CA HIS A 89 -9.56 12.09 -9.33
C HIS A 89 -9.06 10.85 -10.06
N PRO A 90 -9.78 9.71 -9.99
CA PRO A 90 -9.34 8.45 -10.61
C PRO A 90 -9.04 8.56 -12.11
N GLU A 91 -9.79 9.39 -12.84
CA GLU A 91 -9.61 9.62 -14.28
C GLU A 91 -8.34 10.42 -14.64
N GLU A 92 -7.70 11.05 -13.66
CA GLU A 92 -6.46 11.82 -13.83
C GLU A 92 -5.21 11.01 -13.52
N VAL A 93 -5.36 9.82 -12.89
CA VAL A 93 -4.23 8.99 -12.47
C VAL A 93 -3.47 8.43 -13.67
N ASP A 94 -2.18 8.70 -13.73
CA ASP A 94 -1.28 8.23 -14.81
C ASP A 94 -0.68 6.86 -14.50
N LEU A 95 -0.35 6.60 -13.22
CA LEU A 95 0.25 5.36 -12.77
C LEU A 95 -0.41 4.87 -11.47
N VAL A 96 -0.62 3.56 -11.37
CA VAL A 96 -0.81 2.85 -10.11
C VAL A 96 0.45 2.04 -9.86
N VAL A 97 1.05 2.19 -8.69
CA VAL A 97 2.28 1.49 -8.31
C VAL A 97 1.98 0.64 -7.08
N PHE A 98 2.25 -0.64 -7.15
CA PHE A 98 2.07 -1.52 -5.99
C PHE A 98 3.36 -1.68 -5.21
N THR A 99 3.25 -1.58 -3.88
CA THR A 99 4.32 -2.01 -2.98
C THR A 99 4.41 -3.53 -2.97
N HIS A 100 3.26 -4.20 -2.96
CA HIS A 100 3.09 -5.64 -3.03
C HIS A 100 1.63 -5.98 -3.37
N LEU A 101 1.26 -7.27 -3.41
CA LEU A 101 -0.05 -7.69 -3.91
C LEU A 101 -0.98 -8.30 -2.85
N HIS A 102 -0.93 -7.88 -1.58
CA HIS A 102 -1.93 -8.26 -0.57
C HIS A 102 -3.30 -7.61 -0.82
N PRO A 103 -4.40 -8.16 -0.24
CA PRO A 103 -5.76 -7.73 -0.53
C PRO A 103 -6.03 -6.24 -0.31
N ASP A 104 -5.46 -5.67 0.75
CA ASP A 104 -5.63 -4.28 1.15
C ASP A 104 -4.71 -3.29 0.40
N HIS A 105 -3.96 -3.79 -0.59
CA HIS A 105 -3.14 -3.01 -1.52
C HIS A 105 -3.66 -3.04 -2.95
N VAL A 106 -4.52 -4.01 -3.30
CA VAL A 106 -5.02 -4.20 -4.68
C VAL A 106 -6.54 -4.11 -4.81
N GLY A 107 -7.26 -3.85 -3.72
CA GLY A 107 -8.72 -3.98 -3.64
C GLY A 107 -9.48 -3.13 -4.65
N TRP A 108 -9.08 -1.87 -4.87
CA TRP A 108 -9.74 -1.00 -5.84
C TRP A 108 -9.08 -1.00 -7.23
N ASN A 109 -8.40 -2.06 -7.62
CA ASN A 109 -7.87 -2.15 -8.98
C ASN A 109 -8.98 -2.13 -10.02
N LEU A 110 -10.08 -2.82 -9.73
CA LEU A 110 -11.24 -2.89 -10.60
C LEU A 110 -12.52 -2.47 -9.87
N THR A 111 -13.34 -1.71 -10.57
CA THR A 111 -14.70 -1.37 -10.18
C THR A 111 -15.66 -1.87 -11.27
N ALA A 112 -16.61 -2.73 -10.89
CA ALA A 112 -17.54 -3.36 -11.85
C ALA A 112 -16.83 -4.00 -13.06
N GLY A 113 -15.69 -4.66 -12.84
CA GLY A 113 -14.91 -5.38 -13.85
C GLY A 113 -14.09 -4.49 -14.79
N LYS A 114 -13.97 -3.19 -14.52
CA LYS A 114 -13.16 -2.25 -15.30
C LYS A 114 -12.07 -1.63 -14.43
N PRO A 115 -10.91 -1.27 -14.98
CA PRO A 115 -9.89 -0.54 -14.24
C PRO A 115 -10.48 0.71 -13.58
N THR A 116 -10.32 0.83 -12.25
CA THR A 116 -10.80 1.97 -11.47
C THR A 116 -10.08 3.26 -11.87
N PHE A 117 -8.83 3.13 -12.30
CA PHE A 117 -8.01 4.22 -12.82
C PHE A 117 -7.83 4.03 -14.33
N PRO A 118 -8.78 4.50 -15.16
CA PRO A 118 -8.95 4.05 -16.54
C PRO A 118 -7.81 4.48 -17.48
N LYS A 119 -7.05 5.51 -17.12
CA LYS A 119 -5.92 6.03 -17.91
C LYS A 119 -4.58 5.44 -17.45
N ALA A 120 -4.55 4.87 -16.24
CA ALA A 120 -3.32 4.46 -15.59
C ALA A 120 -2.67 3.23 -16.20
N ARG A 121 -1.32 3.21 -16.17
CA ARG A 121 -0.54 1.97 -16.21
C ARG A 121 -0.41 1.44 -14.77
N TYR A 122 -0.46 0.13 -14.61
CA TYR A 122 -0.38 -0.56 -13.31
C TYR A 122 0.99 -1.23 -13.20
N LEU A 123 1.86 -0.65 -12.37
CA LEU A 123 3.22 -1.11 -12.15
C LEU A 123 3.23 -2.16 -11.04
N ILE A 124 3.55 -3.39 -11.39
CA ILE A 124 3.53 -4.55 -10.49
C ILE A 124 4.96 -5.05 -10.25
N PRO A 125 5.40 -5.26 -9.00
CA PRO A 125 6.67 -5.93 -8.73
C PRO A 125 6.68 -7.33 -9.36
N GLN A 126 7.65 -7.61 -10.24
CA GLN A 126 7.73 -8.86 -10.99
C GLN A 126 7.77 -10.09 -10.06
N ARG A 127 8.54 -10.02 -8.97
CA ARG A 127 8.68 -11.13 -8.02
C ARG A 127 7.36 -11.44 -7.29
N ASP A 128 6.57 -10.41 -6.97
CA ASP A 128 5.24 -10.61 -6.35
C ASP A 128 4.27 -11.23 -7.35
N TRP A 129 4.26 -10.74 -8.58
CA TRP A 129 3.48 -11.36 -9.64
C TRP A 129 3.85 -12.85 -9.80
N ASP A 130 5.14 -13.17 -9.89
CA ASP A 130 5.63 -14.55 -10.07
C ASP A 130 5.26 -15.45 -8.89
N TYR A 131 5.23 -14.92 -7.67
CA TYR A 131 4.79 -15.64 -6.47
C TYR A 131 3.29 -15.88 -6.48
N TRP A 132 2.50 -14.82 -6.59
CA TRP A 132 1.05 -14.86 -6.44
C TRP A 132 0.32 -15.56 -7.59
N THR A 133 0.93 -15.66 -8.77
CA THR A 133 0.34 -16.33 -9.93
C THR A 133 0.72 -17.80 -10.05
N LYS A 134 1.52 -18.36 -9.10
CA LYS A 134 1.77 -19.81 -9.04
C LYS A 134 0.46 -20.56 -8.87
N PRO A 135 0.24 -21.70 -9.58
CA PRO A 135 -1.01 -22.45 -9.51
C PRO A 135 -1.44 -22.82 -8.10
N GLU A 136 -0.47 -23.18 -7.25
CA GLU A 136 -0.69 -23.57 -5.85
C GLU A 136 -1.02 -22.38 -4.93
N VAL A 137 -0.70 -21.15 -5.31
CA VAL A 137 -0.98 -19.93 -4.54
C VAL A 137 -2.27 -19.27 -5.03
N VAL A 138 -2.39 -19.05 -6.33
CA VAL A 138 -3.50 -18.29 -6.94
C VAL A 138 -4.87 -18.94 -6.70
N LYS A 139 -4.93 -20.27 -6.55
CA LYS A 139 -6.19 -21.00 -6.27
C LYS A 139 -6.88 -20.52 -4.99
N ASP A 140 -6.10 -20.12 -3.97
CA ASP A 140 -6.58 -19.66 -2.67
C ASP A 140 -6.56 -18.12 -2.53
N ALA A 141 -5.94 -17.42 -3.50
CA ALA A 141 -5.81 -15.96 -3.52
C ALA A 141 -6.94 -15.31 -4.34
N GLU A 142 -8.10 -15.12 -3.72
CA GLU A 142 -9.29 -14.55 -4.40
C GLU A 142 -9.02 -13.14 -4.94
N HIS A 143 -8.35 -12.29 -4.16
CA HIS A 143 -7.99 -10.93 -4.54
C HIS A 143 -7.13 -10.88 -5.81
N ILE A 144 -6.22 -11.83 -5.99
CA ILE A 144 -5.41 -11.93 -7.21
C ILE A 144 -6.29 -12.25 -8.41
N ARG A 145 -7.18 -13.26 -8.28
CA ARG A 145 -8.08 -13.66 -9.37
C ARG A 145 -9.06 -12.55 -9.76
N ASN A 146 -9.54 -11.79 -8.79
CA ASN A 146 -10.59 -10.80 -9.00
C ASN A 146 -10.06 -9.40 -9.31
N GLN A 147 -8.89 -9.02 -8.77
CA GLN A 147 -8.39 -7.64 -8.81
C GLN A 147 -7.07 -7.47 -9.57
N VAL A 148 -6.27 -8.54 -9.71
CA VAL A 148 -4.94 -8.42 -10.33
C VAL A 148 -4.88 -9.08 -11.71
N LEU A 149 -5.27 -10.36 -11.82
CA LEU A 149 -5.20 -11.08 -13.10
C LEU A 149 -5.99 -10.40 -14.22
N PRO A 150 -7.21 -9.86 -13.98
CA PRO A 150 -7.98 -9.23 -15.06
C PRO A 150 -7.33 -7.96 -15.62
N LEU A 151 -6.44 -7.29 -14.88
CA LEU A 151 -5.68 -6.14 -15.41
C LEU A 151 -4.84 -6.53 -16.64
N LYS A 152 -4.41 -7.81 -16.73
CA LYS A 152 -3.67 -8.33 -17.88
C LYS A 152 -4.54 -8.31 -19.16
N ASP A 153 -5.81 -8.69 -19.02
CA ASP A 153 -6.75 -8.72 -20.15
C ASP A 153 -7.07 -7.29 -20.63
N HIS A 154 -7.01 -6.32 -19.73
CA HIS A 154 -7.13 -4.90 -20.07
C HIS A 154 -5.85 -4.31 -20.70
N GLY A 155 -4.72 -5.04 -20.69
CA GLY A 155 -3.47 -4.59 -21.30
C GLY A 155 -2.80 -3.41 -20.59
N VAL A 156 -3.09 -3.20 -19.30
CA VAL A 156 -2.62 -2.03 -18.52
C VAL A 156 -1.43 -2.32 -17.63
N ILE A 157 -1.01 -3.60 -17.50
CA ILE A 157 0.10 -4.00 -16.63
C ILE A 157 1.45 -3.60 -17.23
N GLU A 158 2.34 -3.18 -16.34
CA GLU A 158 3.77 -3.03 -16.55
C GLU A 158 4.51 -3.66 -15.36
N PHE A 159 5.61 -4.39 -15.61
CA PHE A 159 6.34 -5.04 -14.53
C PHE A 159 7.55 -4.21 -14.10
N MET A 160 7.74 -4.12 -12.79
CA MET A 160 8.93 -3.54 -12.17
C MET A 160 9.90 -4.64 -11.76
N GLY A 161 11.16 -4.50 -12.16
CA GLY A 161 12.27 -5.26 -11.57
C GLY A 161 12.75 -4.62 -10.26
N ASP A 162 13.88 -5.14 -9.74
CA ASP A 162 14.52 -4.54 -8.56
C ASP A 162 15.04 -3.13 -8.90
N ASP A 163 14.92 -2.21 -7.94
CA ASP A 163 15.40 -0.82 -8.05
C ASP A 163 14.90 -0.09 -9.31
N TYR A 164 13.57 -0.24 -9.57
CA TYR A 164 12.93 0.33 -10.75
C TYR A 164 12.66 1.84 -10.58
N GLN A 165 13.16 2.63 -11.53
CA GLN A 165 12.92 4.08 -11.57
C GLN A 165 11.53 4.40 -12.15
N ILE A 166 10.64 4.95 -11.31
CA ILE A 166 9.26 5.29 -11.68
C ILE A 166 9.20 6.68 -12.32
N THR A 167 9.89 7.65 -11.72
CA THR A 167 10.13 9.00 -12.23
C THR A 167 11.55 9.43 -11.89
N ASP A 168 11.97 10.62 -12.29
CA ASP A 168 13.29 11.16 -11.92
C ASP A 168 13.47 11.32 -10.39
N GLU A 169 12.35 11.36 -9.63
CA GLU A 169 12.34 11.59 -8.19
C GLU A 169 11.85 10.37 -7.39
N LEU A 170 11.33 9.32 -8.06
CA LEU A 170 10.74 8.16 -7.41
C LEU A 170 11.39 6.86 -7.89
N THR A 171 11.84 6.04 -6.95
CA THR A 171 12.42 4.72 -7.23
C THR A 171 11.73 3.66 -6.36
N ALA A 172 11.25 2.57 -6.97
CA ALA A 172 10.86 1.37 -6.24
C ALA A 172 12.13 0.61 -5.83
N VAL A 173 12.35 0.49 -4.54
CA VAL A 173 13.51 -0.19 -3.93
C VAL A 173 13.06 -1.55 -3.39
N SER A 174 13.80 -2.61 -3.71
CA SER A 174 13.48 -3.98 -3.24
C SER A 174 13.62 -4.07 -1.72
N THR A 175 12.53 -4.45 -1.05
CA THR A 175 12.45 -4.64 0.42
C THR A 175 11.67 -5.93 0.73
N PRO A 176 12.14 -7.10 0.25
CA PRO A 176 11.46 -8.38 0.47
C PRO A 176 11.41 -8.75 1.96
N GLY A 177 10.43 -9.57 2.34
CA GLY A 177 10.18 -10.04 3.71
C GLY A 177 8.69 -10.25 3.91
N HIS A 178 7.92 -9.17 3.97
CA HIS A 178 6.46 -9.24 4.05
C HIS A 178 5.84 -10.01 2.87
N THR A 179 6.31 -9.76 1.68
CA THR A 179 6.13 -10.63 0.51
C THR A 179 7.47 -10.78 -0.24
N PRO A 180 7.63 -11.85 -1.07
CA PRO A 180 8.88 -12.07 -1.80
C PRO A 180 9.26 -10.96 -2.79
N GLY A 181 8.27 -10.19 -3.25
CA GLY A 181 8.47 -9.10 -4.21
C GLY A 181 8.16 -7.71 -3.65
N HIS A 182 8.03 -7.58 -2.32
CA HIS A 182 7.74 -6.29 -1.70
C HIS A 182 8.77 -5.23 -2.08
N VAL A 183 8.28 -4.02 -2.38
CA VAL A 183 9.11 -2.83 -2.63
C VAL A 183 8.64 -1.66 -1.77
N SER A 184 9.58 -0.83 -1.35
CA SER A 184 9.31 0.50 -0.80
C SER A 184 9.57 1.55 -1.87
N ILE A 185 8.90 2.70 -1.81
CA ILE A 185 9.11 3.79 -2.77
C ILE A 185 10.00 4.86 -2.13
N LEU A 186 11.24 4.95 -2.60
CA LEU A 186 12.14 6.05 -2.28
C LEU A 186 11.71 7.30 -3.05
N ILE A 187 11.66 8.40 -2.34
CA ILE A 187 11.50 9.75 -2.87
C ILE A 187 12.81 10.49 -2.64
N ASP A 188 13.41 11.02 -3.71
CA ASP A 188 14.65 11.82 -3.63
C ASP A 188 14.46 13.06 -4.52
N SER A 189 14.20 14.20 -3.92
CA SER A 189 13.87 15.43 -4.63
C SER A 189 14.49 16.64 -3.95
N GLN A 190 15.21 17.47 -4.69
CA GLN A 190 15.83 18.72 -4.23
C GLN A 190 16.69 18.58 -2.96
N GLY A 191 17.32 17.41 -2.76
CA GLY A 191 18.14 17.12 -1.59
C GLY A 191 17.38 16.66 -0.36
N GLU A 192 16.04 16.51 -0.46
CA GLU A 192 15.19 15.90 0.56
C GLU A 192 14.87 14.45 0.20
N ARG A 193 14.76 13.60 1.24
CA ARG A 193 14.46 12.16 1.07
C ARG A 193 13.35 11.70 1.98
N ALA A 194 12.52 10.80 1.47
CA ALA A 194 11.51 10.08 2.22
C ALA A 194 11.26 8.68 1.63
N TYR A 195 10.51 7.85 2.37
CA TYR A 195 10.05 6.56 1.89
C TYR A 195 8.55 6.39 2.12
N ILE A 196 7.86 5.85 1.12
CA ILE A 196 6.61 5.15 1.34
C ILE A 196 7.01 3.70 1.58
N LEU A 197 6.90 3.25 2.83
CA LEU A 197 7.47 1.97 3.28
C LEU A 197 6.69 0.75 2.75
N GLY A 198 5.39 0.91 2.41
CA GLY A 198 4.51 -0.23 2.30
C GLY A 198 4.41 -0.95 3.65
N ASP A 199 4.47 -2.25 3.63
CA ASP A 199 4.33 -3.12 4.80
C ASP A 199 5.66 -3.66 5.35
N VAL A 200 6.74 -2.86 5.24
CA VAL A 200 8.01 -3.15 5.95
C VAL A 200 7.79 -3.16 7.48
N ALA A 201 6.83 -2.38 7.96
CA ALA A 201 6.42 -2.36 9.36
C ALA A 201 4.93 -2.00 9.44
N HIS A 202 4.20 -2.65 10.36
CA HIS A 202 2.76 -2.53 10.53
C HIS A 202 2.37 -1.68 11.75
N SER A 203 3.36 -1.33 12.57
CA SER A 203 3.16 -0.48 13.75
C SER A 203 4.43 0.30 14.07
N PRO A 204 4.29 1.57 14.53
CA PRO A 204 5.42 2.33 15.08
C PRO A 204 6.14 1.63 16.25
N ALA A 205 5.46 0.73 16.97
CA ALA A 205 6.06 -0.07 18.03
C ALA A 205 7.23 -0.94 17.55
N GLN A 206 7.20 -1.40 16.27
CA GLN A 206 8.30 -2.18 15.66
C GLN A 206 9.61 -1.38 15.51
N ALA A 207 9.57 -0.04 15.63
CA ALA A 207 10.80 0.75 15.71
C ALA A 207 11.54 0.57 17.04
N HIS A 208 10.82 0.13 18.10
CA HIS A 208 11.38 -0.18 19.42
C HIS A 208 11.61 -1.68 19.59
N TYR A 209 10.67 -2.49 19.10
CA TYR A 209 10.68 -3.94 19.17
C TYR A 209 10.83 -4.50 17.74
N THR A 210 12.06 -4.47 17.24
CA THR A 210 12.37 -4.87 15.85
C THR A 210 12.25 -6.36 15.59
N ASP A 211 12.08 -7.16 16.63
CA ASP A 211 11.82 -8.60 16.62
C ASP A 211 10.33 -8.95 16.59
N TRP A 212 9.43 -7.95 16.71
CA TRP A 212 8.01 -8.21 16.56
C TRP A 212 7.67 -8.46 15.09
N CYS A 213 7.30 -9.69 14.78
CA CYS A 213 6.93 -10.12 13.45
C CYS A 213 5.42 -10.41 13.39
N PRO A 214 4.65 -9.78 12.50
CA PRO A 214 3.25 -10.10 12.33
C PRO A 214 3.07 -11.44 11.63
N ILE A 215 1.95 -12.13 11.90
CA ILE A 215 1.69 -13.48 11.39
C ILE A 215 1.52 -13.57 9.86
N PHE A 216 1.42 -12.46 9.18
CA PHE A 216 1.23 -12.40 7.72
C PHE A 216 2.51 -12.07 6.95
N ASP A 217 3.63 -11.90 7.63
CA ASP A 217 4.94 -11.84 6.98
C ASP A 217 5.36 -13.24 6.52
N VAL A 218 5.95 -13.33 5.31
CA VAL A 218 6.29 -14.63 4.70
C VAL A 218 7.69 -15.08 5.08
N GLU A 219 8.61 -14.15 5.38
CA GLU A 219 10.03 -14.39 5.71
C GLU A 219 10.46 -13.63 6.98
#